data_bd7a56a64e8d8295d65c5d8535e2cc9e
#
_entry.id   bd7a56a64e8d8295d65c5d8535e2cc9e
#
_cell.length_a   1.000
_cell.length_b   1.000
_cell.length_c   1.000
_cell.angle_alpha   90.00
_cell.angle_beta   90.00
_cell.angle_gamma   90.00
#
_symmetry.space_group_name_H-M   'P 1'
#
loop_
_entity.id
_entity.type
_entity.pdbx_description
1 polymer ?
#
loop_
_entity_poly.entity_id
_entity_poly.type
_entity_poly.pdbx_seq_one_letter_code
_entity_poly.pdbx_strand_id
1 'polypeptide(L)'
;MSNHANPYELTQSGAMHMQDGDVHQALKDLVVANDAMRKIMEADPSIGNRNFYGITCLNLGSVYQQMQDFDSFRDCARTGTNYLEGVLAERESLDTLFYLASVYLQLGQADEIQENYESAESWYKKAIERQIRVTEQDLDPEASQYAKQTLSQEFLILTGLYQKMEKEAEYLETLERTVDMKLAIAQEFDHPYDWADAAMGEETLAGVIAGKEPVRAEHLFRDAVAILEKQVEAEPDIGDVLIQVYKDFSVFLQQHDQMTEALQYFGKADQLAAQRLGSRDANVADVIEQAYDAEGIPLQDADNLRAQMFPDDDEQ
;
A
#
# COMPACT_ATOMS: atom_id res chain seq x y z
N MET A 1 -32.72 26.21 -23.67
CA MET A 1 -32.63 25.72 -22.29
C MET A 1 -31.25 25.11 -22.15
N SER A 2 -30.31 25.82 -21.53
CA SER A 2 -28.96 25.30 -21.34
C SER A 2 -29.06 24.14 -20.34
N ASN A 3 -28.75 22.96 -20.81
CA ASN A 3 -28.58 21.78 -19.99
C ASN A 3 -27.32 22.02 -19.12
N HIS A 4 -27.48 22.76 -18.00
CA HIS A 4 -26.39 22.87 -17.05
C HIS A 4 -26.28 21.52 -16.36
N ALA A 5 -25.28 20.75 -16.73
CA ALA A 5 -24.98 19.50 -16.05
C ALA A 5 -24.87 19.78 -14.55
N ASN A 6 -25.49 18.93 -13.73
CA ASN A 6 -25.50 19.04 -12.29
C ASN A 6 -24.05 18.92 -11.76
N PRO A 7 -23.51 19.91 -11.02
CA PRO A 7 -22.12 19.84 -10.57
C PRO A 7 -21.83 18.67 -9.65
N TYR A 8 -22.82 18.17 -8.91
CA TYR A 8 -22.69 16.95 -8.10
C TYR A 8 -22.47 15.71 -8.98
N GLU A 9 -23.23 15.59 -10.07
CA GLU A 9 -23.08 14.48 -11.04
C GLU A 9 -21.75 14.57 -11.77
N LEU A 10 -21.31 15.78 -12.15
CA LEU A 10 -20.02 15.99 -12.79
C LEU A 10 -18.84 15.68 -11.85
N THR A 11 -18.95 15.97 -10.56
CA THR A 11 -17.92 15.58 -9.58
C THR A 11 -17.81 14.06 -9.47
N GLN A 12 -18.93 13.35 -9.43
CA GLN A 12 -18.94 11.89 -9.41
C GLN A 12 -18.41 11.30 -10.72
N SER A 13 -18.87 11.81 -11.86
CA SER A 13 -18.39 11.40 -13.19
C SER A 13 -16.87 11.58 -13.33
N GLY A 14 -16.35 12.73 -12.89
CA GLY A 14 -14.92 13.00 -12.92
C GLY A 14 -14.12 12.05 -12.03
N ALA A 15 -14.62 11.72 -10.84
CA ALA A 15 -13.99 10.73 -9.97
C ALA A 15 -13.99 9.32 -10.60
N MET A 16 -15.08 8.91 -11.26
CA MET A 16 -15.16 7.64 -11.98
C MET A 16 -14.16 7.60 -13.15
N HIS A 17 -14.09 8.66 -13.97
CA HIS A 17 -13.12 8.74 -15.06
C HIS A 17 -11.67 8.66 -14.57
N MET A 18 -11.37 9.16 -13.36
CA MET A 18 -10.05 8.98 -12.73
C MET A 18 -9.76 7.51 -12.41
N GLN A 19 -10.74 6.78 -11.89
CA GLN A 19 -10.61 5.34 -11.61
C GLN A 19 -10.41 4.53 -12.90
N ASP A 20 -11.09 4.92 -13.98
CA ASP A 20 -10.99 4.30 -15.32
C ASP A 20 -9.70 4.71 -16.07
N GLY A 21 -8.90 5.64 -15.52
CA GLY A 21 -7.67 6.16 -16.13
C GLY A 21 -7.91 7.21 -17.23
N ASP A 22 -9.15 7.67 -17.46
CA ASP A 22 -9.46 8.75 -18.42
C ASP A 22 -9.27 10.14 -17.78
N VAL A 23 -8.01 10.46 -17.55
CA VAL A 23 -7.56 11.74 -16.93
C VAL A 23 -8.09 12.97 -17.69
N HIS A 24 -8.18 12.88 -19.02
CA HIS A 24 -8.63 14.02 -19.82
C HIS A 24 -10.13 14.31 -19.67
N GLN A 25 -10.97 13.27 -19.58
CA GLN A 25 -12.39 13.46 -19.35
C GLN A 25 -12.66 13.86 -17.90
N ALA A 26 -11.94 13.28 -16.94
CA ALA A 26 -11.97 13.67 -15.54
C ALA A 26 -11.66 15.17 -15.36
N LEU A 27 -10.61 15.69 -16.03
CA LEU A 27 -10.26 17.11 -15.99
C LEU A 27 -11.42 17.99 -16.49
N LYS A 28 -12.02 17.65 -17.63
CA LYS A 28 -13.14 18.43 -18.20
C LYS A 28 -14.32 18.51 -17.25
N ASP A 29 -14.72 17.37 -16.70
CA ASP A 29 -15.87 17.29 -15.81
C ASP A 29 -15.61 18.04 -14.51
N LEU A 30 -14.44 17.84 -13.89
CA LEU A 30 -14.09 18.43 -12.61
C LEU A 30 -13.81 19.94 -12.68
N VAL A 31 -13.27 20.46 -13.77
CA VAL A 31 -13.13 21.93 -13.96
C VAL A 31 -14.50 22.59 -14.01
N VAL A 32 -15.45 22.01 -14.76
CA VAL A 32 -16.82 22.56 -14.84
C VAL A 32 -17.53 22.42 -13.50
N ALA A 33 -17.39 21.25 -12.84
CA ALA A 33 -17.97 21.02 -11.51
C ALA A 33 -17.43 22.01 -10.48
N ASN A 34 -16.11 22.23 -10.47
CA ASN A 34 -15.46 23.13 -9.49
C ASN A 34 -15.93 24.58 -9.63
N ASP A 35 -16.01 25.12 -10.86
CA ASP A 35 -16.50 26.49 -11.08
C ASP A 35 -17.99 26.62 -10.69
N ALA A 36 -18.82 25.62 -10.98
CA ALA A 36 -20.22 25.61 -10.60
C ALA A 36 -20.40 25.49 -9.07
N MET A 37 -19.67 24.59 -8.43
CA MET A 37 -19.71 24.40 -6.97
C MET A 37 -19.21 25.64 -6.21
N ARG A 38 -18.15 26.30 -6.72
CA ARG A 38 -17.68 27.56 -6.14
C ARG A 38 -18.79 28.61 -6.10
N LYS A 39 -19.55 28.79 -7.19
CA LYS A 39 -20.67 29.75 -7.26
C LYS A 39 -21.82 29.36 -6.31
N ILE A 40 -22.13 28.08 -6.19
CA ILE A 40 -23.15 27.58 -5.25
C ILE A 40 -22.70 27.86 -3.81
N MET A 41 -21.46 27.52 -3.46
CA MET A 41 -20.90 27.73 -2.13
C MET A 41 -20.83 29.23 -1.76
N GLU A 42 -20.46 30.11 -2.72
CA GLU A 42 -20.45 31.59 -2.52
C GLU A 42 -21.87 32.13 -2.26
N ALA A 43 -22.88 31.57 -2.91
CA ALA A 43 -24.28 31.96 -2.74
C ALA A 43 -24.92 31.42 -1.46
N ASP A 44 -24.56 30.21 -1.05
CA ASP A 44 -25.04 29.53 0.15
C ASP A 44 -23.86 28.74 0.80
N PRO A 45 -23.16 29.36 1.79
CA PRO A 45 -21.99 28.72 2.45
C PRO A 45 -22.41 27.73 3.55
N SER A 46 -23.49 26.97 3.34
CA SER A 46 -23.87 25.88 4.24
C SER A 46 -22.75 24.83 4.39
N ILE A 47 -22.78 24.10 5.51
CA ILE A 47 -21.80 23.01 5.76
C ILE A 47 -21.74 22.05 4.57
N GLY A 48 -22.92 21.65 4.03
CA GLY A 48 -22.99 20.74 2.89
C GLY A 48 -22.30 21.29 1.64
N ASN A 49 -22.57 22.55 1.29
CA ASN A 49 -21.96 23.17 0.09
C ASN A 49 -20.45 23.38 0.26
N ARG A 50 -19.98 23.78 1.45
CA ARG A 50 -18.55 23.91 1.75
C ARG A 50 -17.84 22.54 1.68
N ASN A 51 -18.45 21.51 2.26
CA ASN A 51 -17.93 20.15 2.23
C ASN A 51 -17.79 19.65 0.78
N PHE A 52 -18.86 19.77 -0.01
CA PHE A 52 -18.86 19.28 -1.38
C PHE A 52 -17.91 20.09 -2.28
N TYR A 53 -17.82 21.40 -2.11
CA TYR A 53 -16.82 22.22 -2.82
C TYR A 53 -15.39 21.80 -2.45
N GLY A 54 -15.12 21.58 -1.17
CA GLY A 54 -13.83 21.05 -0.71
C GLY A 54 -13.47 19.74 -1.41
N ILE A 55 -14.38 18.75 -1.40
CA ILE A 55 -14.18 17.46 -2.09
C ILE A 55 -13.94 17.65 -3.60
N THR A 56 -14.72 18.52 -4.26
CA THR A 56 -14.55 18.79 -5.69
C THR A 56 -13.18 19.40 -6.00
N CYS A 57 -12.68 20.29 -5.13
CA CYS A 57 -11.32 20.83 -5.24
C CYS A 57 -10.26 19.70 -5.12
N LEU A 58 -10.43 18.78 -4.16
CA LEU A 58 -9.48 17.68 -3.97
C LEU A 58 -9.47 16.72 -5.16
N ASN A 59 -10.65 16.34 -5.67
CA ASN A 59 -10.74 15.49 -6.85
C ASN A 59 -10.07 16.15 -8.08
N LEU A 60 -10.27 17.46 -8.28
CA LEU A 60 -9.58 18.20 -9.35
C LEU A 60 -8.06 18.25 -9.10
N GLY A 61 -7.65 18.42 -7.85
CA GLY A 61 -6.24 18.35 -7.44
C GLY A 61 -5.61 17.02 -7.80
N SER A 62 -6.26 15.90 -7.51
CA SER A 62 -5.76 14.56 -7.86
C SER A 62 -5.55 14.37 -9.36
N VAL A 63 -6.40 14.99 -10.20
CA VAL A 63 -6.19 15.00 -11.67
C VAL A 63 -4.91 15.76 -12.03
N TYR A 64 -4.70 16.94 -11.46
CA TYR A 64 -3.47 17.70 -11.70
C TYR A 64 -2.22 16.98 -11.21
N GLN A 65 -2.29 16.31 -10.05
CA GLN A 65 -1.20 15.48 -9.55
C GLN A 65 -0.82 14.37 -10.55
N GLN A 66 -1.82 13.65 -11.08
CA GLN A 66 -1.58 12.60 -12.08
C GLN A 66 -1.00 13.16 -13.38
N MET A 67 -1.35 14.40 -13.74
CA MET A 67 -0.76 15.13 -14.87
C MET A 67 0.62 15.72 -14.55
N GLN A 68 1.13 15.56 -13.33
CA GLN A 68 2.36 16.16 -12.81
C GLN A 68 2.36 17.70 -12.80
N ASP A 69 1.17 18.32 -12.83
CA ASP A 69 0.99 19.77 -12.62
C ASP A 69 0.88 20.05 -11.11
N PHE A 70 2.02 20.02 -10.42
CA PHE A 70 2.08 20.15 -8.97
C PHE A 70 1.66 21.52 -8.46
N ASP A 71 1.76 22.59 -9.26
CA ASP A 71 1.32 23.91 -8.86
C ASP A 71 -0.21 24.00 -8.80
N SER A 72 -0.90 23.54 -9.86
CA SER A 72 -2.36 23.45 -9.88
C SER A 72 -2.88 22.48 -8.82
N PHE A 73 -2.18 21.36 -8.61
CA PHE A 73 -2.50 20.42 -7.53
C PHE A 73 -2.48 21.11 -6.16
N ARG A 74 -1.37 21.80 -5.80
CA ARG A 74 -1.24 22.50 -4.52
C ARG A 74 -2.31 23.56 -4.29
N ASP A 75 -2.66 24.33 -5.33
CA ASP A 75 -3.71 25.34 -5.22
C ASP A 75 -5.08 24.72 -4.97
N CYS A 76 -5.42 23.63 -5.65
CA CYS A 76 -6.63 22.86 -5.42
C CYS A 76 -6.63 22.23 -4.02
N ALA A 77 -5.54 21.55 -3.63
CA ALA A 77 -5.41 20.90 -2.33
C ALA A 77 -5.53 21.91 -1.19
N ARG A 78 -4.84 23.07 -1.27
CA ARG A 78 -4.96 24.15 -0.27
C ARG A 78 -6.37 24.67 -0.15
N THR A 79 -7.06 24.87 -1.27
CA THR A 79 -8.45 25.33 -1.27
C THR A 79 -9.35 24.28 -0.63
N GLY A 80 -9.26 23.02 -1.09
CA GLY A 80 -10.08 21.94 -0.59
C GLY A 80 -9.88 21.69 0.90
N THR A 81 -8.62 21.60 1.36
CA THR A 81 -8.31 21.39 2.78
C THR A 81 -8.81 22.51 3.67
N ASN A 82 -8.70 23.79 3.25
CA ASN A 82 -9.22 24.90 4.05
C ASN A 82 -10.73 24.81 4.28
N TYR A 83 -11.50 24.41 3.25
CA TYR A 83 -12.95 24.22 3.41
C TYR A 83 -13.27 22.99 4.27
N LEU A 84 -12.60 21.88 4.06
CA LEU A 84 -12.86 20.64 4.81
C LEU A 84 -12.43 20.75 6.28
N GLU A 85 -11.32 21.41 6.59
CA GLU A 85 -10.93 21.68 7.98
C GLU A 85 -11.96 22.59 8.67
N GLY A 86 -12.49 23.60 7.96
CA GLY A 86 -13.58 24.43 8.48
C GLY A 86 -14.87 23.64 8.74
N VAL A 87 -15.20 22.69 7.88
CA VAL A 87 -16.34 21.78 8.05
C VAL A 87 -16.11 20.85 9.25
N LEU A 88 -14.92 20.26 9.34
CA LEU A 88 -14.54 19.34 10.42
C LEU A 88 -14.59 20.01 11.79
N ALA A 89 -14.21 21.30 11.87
CA ALA A 89 -14.27 22.08 13.11
C ALA A 89 -15.72 22.34 13.60
N GLU A 90 -16.69 22.40 12.68
CA GLU A 90 -18.10 22.58 13.01
C GLU A 90 -18.84 21.25 13.23
N ARG A 91 -18.47 20.25 12.43
CA ARG A 91 -19.09 18.91 12.46
C ARG A 91 -18.10 17.85 12.00
N GLU A 92 -17.74 16.99 12.90
CA GLU A 92 -16.94 15.81 12.56
C GLU A 92 -17.75 14.84 11.69
N SER A 93 -17.13 14.33 10.63
CA SER A 93 -17.65 13.24 9.82
C SER A 93 -16.53 12.36 9.32
N LEU A 94 -16.80 11.06 9.23
CA LEU A 94 -15.85 10.05 8.73
C LEU A 94 -15.35 10.43 7.33
N ASP A 95 -16.25 10.79 6.41
CA ASP A 95 -15.89 11.16 5.04
C ASP A 95 -14.91 12.35 5.01
N THR A 96 -15.17 13.39 5.84
CA THR A 96 -14.27 14.55 5.88
C THR A 96 -12.89 14.20 6.42
N LEU A 97 -12.82 13.34 7.43
CA LEU A 97 -11.54 12.83 7.97
C LEU A 97 -10.76 12.06 6.91
N PHE A 98 -11.44 11.16 6.21
CA PHE A 98 -10.84 10.33 5.16
C PHE A 98 -10.30 11.18 3.99
N TYR A 99 -11.08 12.16 3.50
CA TYR A 99 -10.61 13.06 2.45
C TYR A 99 -9.41 13.90 2.89
N LEU A 100 -9.41 14.40 4.13
CA LEU A 100 -8.27 15.16 4.66
C LEU A 100 -7.02 14.30 4.81
N ALA A 101 -7.14 13.08 5.34
CA ALA A 101 -6.01 12.15 5.42
C ALA A 101 -5.40 11.90 4.04
N SER A 102 -6.24 11.55 3.07
CA SER A 102 -5.82 11.27 1.70
C SER A 102 -5.10 12.46 1.04
N VAL A 103 -5.64 13.67 1.14
CA VAL A 103 -5.01 14.83 0.49
C VAL A 103 -3.71 15.25 1.20
N TYR A 104 -3.63 15.12 2.52
CA TYR A 104 -2.38 15.39 3.23
C TYR A 104 -1.28 14.39 2.84
N LEU A 105 -1.65 13.12 2.66
CA LEU A 105 -0.73 12.11 2.13
C LEU A 105 -0.21 12.51 0.72
N GLN A 106 -1.12 12.92 -0.18
CA GLN A 106 -0.77 13.35 -1.54
C GLN A 106 0.11 14.61 -1.55
N LEU A 107 -0.15 15.59 -0.65
CA LEU A 107 0.71 16.77 -0.50
C LEU A 107 2.11 16.38 -0.02
N GLY A 108 2.20 15.46 0.93
CA GLY A 108 3.47 14.90 1.39
C GLY A 108 4.24 14.24 0.26
N GLN A 109 3.60 13.39 -0.53
CA GLN A 109 4.22 12.74 -1.70
C GLN A 109 4.70 13.74 -2.74
N ALA A 110 3.90 14.79 -3.05
CA ALA A 110 4.29 15.82 -3.99
C ALA A 110 5.51 16.63 -3.52
N ASP A 111 5.60 16.91 -2.21
CA ASP A 111 6.75 17.60 -1.64
C ASP A 111 7.97 16.67 -1.55
N GLU A 112 7.79 15.39 -1.24
CA GLU A 112 8.86 14.39 -1.24
C GLU A 112 9.51 14.21 -2.63
N ILE A 113 8.69 14.14 -3.71
CA ILE A 113 9.17 14.09 -5.10
C ILE A 113 10.04 15.30 -5.44
N GLN A 114 9.75 16.45 -4.84
CA GLN A 114 10.51 17.70 -5.03
C GLN A 114 11.64 17.87 -3.99
N GLU A 115 11.93 16.84 -3.21
CA GLU A 115 12.95 16.81 -2.16
C GLU A 115 12.72 17.86 -1.05
N ASN A 116 11.48 18.33 -0.88
CA ASN A 116 11.05 19.22 0.21
C ASN A 116 10.69 18.40 1.45
N TYR A 117 11.64 17.66 2.00
CA TYR A 117 11.41 16.62 3.01
C TYR A 117 10.78 17.12 4.31
N GLU A 118 11.14 18.30 4.81
CA GLU A 118 10.55 18.89 6.03
C GLU A 118 9.04 19.21 5.82
N SER A 119 8.69 19.68 4.63
CA SER A 119 7.29 19.92 4.28
C SER A 119 6.53 18.60 4.13
N ALA A 120 7.12 17.61 3.47
CA ALA A 120 6.57 16.27 3.32
C ALA A 120 6.30 15.62 4.69
N GLU A 121 7.26 15.70 5.62
CA GLU A 121 7.10 15.23 7.01
C GLU A 121 5.90 15.87 7.70
N SER A 122 5.74 17.19 7.57
CA SER A 122 4.62 17.91 8.16
C SER A 122 3.27 17.42 7.60
N TRP A 123 3.19 17.17 6.30
CA TRP A 123 1.97 16.67 5.65
C TRP A 123 1.67 15.23 6.04
N TYR A 124 2.66 14.34 6.04
CA TYR A 124 2.47 12.95 6.47
C TYR A 124 2.00 12.84 7.93
N LYS A 125 2.55 13.67 8.82
CA LYS A 125 2.07 13.73 10.21
C LYS A 125 0.61 14.17 10.33
N LYS A 126 0.17 15.11 9.48
CA LYS A 126 -1.24 15.51 9.43
C LYS A 126 -2.13 14.40 8.86
N ALA A 127 -1.69 13.69 7.82
CA ALA A 127 -2.41 12.54 7.28
C ALA A 127 -2.62 11.49 8.38
N ILE A 128 -1.56 11.07 9.04
CA ILE A 128 -1.58 10.14 10.17
C ILE A 128 -2.53 10.61 11.29
N GLU A 129 -2.48 11.89 11.67
CA GLU A 129 -3.38 12.44 12.69
C GLU A 129 -4.86 12.28 12.29
N ARG A 130 -5.21 12.54 11.03
CA ARG A 130 -6.58 12.36 10.54
C ARG A 130 -6.95 10.87 10.43
N GLN A 131 -6.02 10.03 9.98
CA GLN A 131 -6.24 8.58 9.88
C GLN A 131 -6.42 7.93 11.26
N ILE A 132 -5.69 8.36 12.29
CA ILE A 132 -5.93 7.92 13.67
C ILE A 132 -7.38 8.19 14.07
N ARG A 133 -7.90 9.40 13.81
CA ARG A 133 -9.30 9.72 14.12
C ARG A 133 -10.30 8.89 13.30
N VAL A 134 -9.94 8.44 12.10
CA VAL A 134 -10.76 7.48 11.34
C VAL A 134 -10.81 6.14 12.07
N THR A 135 -9.69 5.63 12.58
CA THR A 135 -9.65 4.35 13.31
C THR A 135 -10.40 4.38 14.66
N GLU A 136 -10.64 5.56 15.23
CA GLU A 136 -11.39 5.77 16.47
C GLU A 136 -12.91 5.83 16.27
N GLN A 137 -13.39 5.84 15.01
CA GLN A 137 -14.82 5.85 14.71
C GLN A 137 -15.43 4.45 14.89
N ASP A 138 -16.76 4.43 15.08
CA ASP A 138 -17.54 3.18 15.13
C ASP A 138 -17.68 2.62 13.70
N LEU A 139 -16.75 1.73 13.33
CA LEU A 139 -16.65 1.12 12.01
C LEU A 139 -17.07 -0.36 12.09
N ASP A 140 -17.65 -0.86 11.01
CA ASP A 140 -17.79 -2.31 10.87
C ASP A 140 -16.40 -2.99 10.80
N PRO A 141 -16.30 -4.32 11.02
CA PRO A 141 -15.01 -5.00 11.11
C PRO A 141 -14.13 -4.84 9.84
N GLU A 142 -14.72 -4.87 8.65
CA GLU A 142 -14.00 -4.75 7.39
C GLU A 142 -13.45 -3.31 7.22
N ALA A 143 -14.27 -2.31 7.46
CA ALA A 143 -13.86 -0.91 7.43
C ALA A 143 -12.81 -0.59 8.51
N SER A 144 -12.92 -1.20 9.71
CA SER A 144 -11.94 -1.07 10.80
C SER A 144 -10.59 -1.66 10.39
N GLN A 145 -10.58 -2.86 9.81
CA GLN A 145 -9.37 -3.50 9.30
C GLN A 145 -8.70 -2.62 8.24
N TYR A 146 -9.46 -2.18 7.25
CA TYR A 146 -8.95 -1.30 6.19
C TYR A 146 -8.38 0.01 6.74
N ALA A 147 -9.07 0.65 7.68
CA ALA A 147 -8.62 1.90 8.30
C ALA A 147 -7.29 1.72 9.06
N LYS A 148 -7.12 0.61 9.79
CA LYS A 148 -5.90 0.29 10.53
C LYS A 148 -4.74 -0.07 9.59
N GLN A 149 -5.00 -0.85 8.53
CA GLN A 149 -4.02 -1.15 7.50
C GLN A 149 -3.54 0.13 6.80
N THR A 150 -4.46 1.05 6.46
CA THR A 150 -4.13 2.35 5.88
C THR A 150 -3.23 3.16 6.82
N LEU A 151 -3.57 3.21 8.11
CA LEU A 151 -2.74 3.91 9.11
C LEU A 151 -1.34 3.32 9.22
N SER A 152 -1.22 1.99 9.22
CA SER A 152 0.07 1.29 9.21
C SER A 152 0.90 1.64 7.98
N GLN A 153 0.26 1.70 6.80
CA GLN A 153 0.91 2.11 5.56
C GLN A 153 1.38 3.56 5.58
N GLU A 154 0.61 4.49 6.16
CA GLU A 154 1.03 5.88 6.31
C GLU A 154 2.25 6.03 7.24
N PHE A 155 2.32 5.24 8.32
CA PHE A 155 3.52 5.17 9.15
C PHE A 155 4.73 4.61 8.39
N LEU A 156 4.54 3.59 7.56
CA LEU A 156 5.60 3.04 6.72
C LEU A 156 6.14 4.08 5.72
N ILE A 157 5.27 4.89 5.12
CA ILE A 157 5.66 6.00 4.23
C ILE A 157 6.50 7.03 5.00
N LEU A 158 6.07 7.41 6.20
CA LEU A 158 6.83 8.35 7.04
C LEU A 158 8.17 7.75 7.47
N THR A 159 8.24 6.45 7.75
CA THR A 159 9.48 5.71 8.02
C THR A 159 10.46 5.83 6.85
N GLY A 160 9.98 5.59 5.61
CA GLY A 160 10.79 5.77 4.40
C GLY A 160 11.30 7.21 4.21
N LEU A 161 10.49 8.21 4.56
CA LEU A 161 10.92 9.61 4.54
C LEU A 161 12.05 9.87 5.55
N TYR A 162 11.95 9.35 6.78
CA TYR A 162 13.01 9.51 7.78
C TYR A 162 14.32 8.85 7.37
N GLN A 163 14.26 7.73 6.67
CA GLN A 163 15.44 7.10 6.08
C GLN A 163 16.12 8.04 5.05
N LYS A 164 15.34 8.68 4.16
CA LYS A 164 15.86 9.66 3.18
C LYS A 164 16.42 10.91 3.83
N MET A 165 15.87 11.31 4.97
CA MET A 165 16.33 12.46 5.77
C MET A 165 17.51 12.12 6.68
N GLU A 166 17.98 10.88 6.70
CA GLU A 166 19.03 10.38 7.60
C GLU A 166 18.70 10.61 9.09
N LYS A 167 17.41 10.64 9.45
CA LYS A 167 16.91 10.77 10.83
C LYS A 167 16.79 9.39 11.48
N GLU A 168 17.92 8.86 11.94
CA GLU A 168 18.02 7.47 12.43
C GLU A 168 17.11 7.17 13.62
N ALA A 169 16.98 8.08 14.57
CA ALA A 169 16.15 7.86 15.75
C ALA A 169 14.65 7.80 15.40
N GLU A 170 14.18 8.77 14.61
CA GLU A 170 12.81 8.84 14.15
C GLU A 170 12.47 7.69 13.21
N TYR A 171 13.42 7.28 12.36
CA TYR A 171 13.29 6.10 11.50
C TYR A 171 13.03 4.84 12.34
N LEU A 172 13.87 4.57 13.34
CA LEU A 172 13.74 3.38 14.19
C LEU A 172 12.43 3.41 15.00
N GLU A 173 12.12 4.55 15.64
CA GLU A 173 10.89 4.71 16.44
C GLU A 173 9.64 4.46 15.56
N THR A 174 9.61 5.03 14.34
CA THR A 174 8.47 4.89 13.45
C THR A 174 8.37 3.47 12.89
N LEU A 175 9.51 2.82 12.60
CA LEU A 175 9.54 1.43 12.16
C LEU A 175 9.02 0.49 13.24
N GLU A 176 9.49 0.62 14.49
CA GLU A 176 8.99 -0.17 15.62
C GLU A 176 7.46 -0.01 15.77
N ARG A 177 6.97 1.22 15.72
CA ARG A 177 5.54 1.49 15.79
C ARG A 177 4.77 0.84 14.65
N THR A 178 5.31 0.84 13.44
CA THR A 178 4.69 0.17 12.28
C THR A 178 4.60 -1.34 12.50
N VAL A 179 5.66 -1.96 13.02
CA VAL A 179 5.69 -3.41 13.34
C VAL A 179 4.64 -3.76 14.40
N ASP A 180 4.61 -2.99 15.49
CA ASP A 180 3.62 -3.20 16.57
C ASP A 180 2.18 -3.11 16.04
N MET A 181 1.90 -2.14 15.15
CA MET A 181 0.58 -2.00 14.53
C MET A 181 0.23 -3.18 13.63
N LYS A 182 1.17 -3.64 12.80
CA LYS A 182 0.96 -4.80 11.92
C LYS A 182 0.67 -6.06 12.74
N LEU A 183 1.41 -6.29 13.82
CA LEU A 183 1.16 -7.40 14.75
C LEU A 183 -0.23 -7.29 15.41
N ALA A 184 -0.62 -6.09 15.84
CA ALA A 184 -1.94 -5.87 16.43
C ALA A 184 -3.07 -6.14 15.42
N ILE A 185 -2.92 -5.71 14.16
CA ILE A 185 -3.88 -6.00 13.08
C ILE A 185 -3.98 -7.51 12.85
N ALA A 186 -2.85 -8.20 12.71
CA ALA A 186 -2.82 -9.64 12.53
C ALA A 186 -3.48 -10.41 13.68
N GLN A 187 -3.25 -9.99 14.93
CA GLN A 187 -3.86 -10.58 16.12
C GLN A 187 -5.38 -10.34 16.19
N GLU A 188 -5.86 -9.17 15.75
CA GLU A 188 -7.26 -8.79 15.82
C GLU A 188 -8.10 -9.47 14.73
N PHE A 189 -7.60 -9.51 13.49
CA PHE A 189 -8.35 -10.00 12.34
C PHE A 189 -8.00 -11.43 11.92
N ASP A 190 -6.88 -11.97 12.38
CA ASP A 190 -6.37 -13.33 12.15
C ASP A 190 -6.35 -13.76 10.68
N HIS A 191 -6.04 -12.81 9.79
CA HIS A 191 -5.96 -13.09 8.35
C HIS A 191 -4.52 -13.45 7.95
N PRO A 192 -4.28 -14.51 7.13
CA PRO A 192 -2.94 -14.96 6.78
C PRO A 192 -2.02 -13.88 6.19
N TYR A 193 -2.55 -13.00 5.36
CA TYR A 193 -1.76 -11.90 4.77
C TYR A 193 -1.40 -10.80 5.78
N ASP A 194 -2.24 -10.54 6.80
CA ASP A 194 -1.89 -9.61 7.88
C ASP A 194 -0.74 -10.19 8.72
N TRP A 195 -0.75 -11.49 8.99
CA TRP A 195 0.36 -12.17 9.64
C TRP A 195 1.64 -12.14 8.80
N ALA A 196 1.54 -12.32 7.48
CA ALA A 196 2.69 -12.22 6.58
C ALA A 196 3.26 -10.80 6.57
N ASP A 197 2.40 -9.77 6.54
CA ASP A 197 2.83 -8.37 6.58
C ASP A 197 3.49 -8.01 7.92
N ALA A 198 2.99 -8.56 9.04
CA ALA A 198 3.61 -8.41 10.35
C ALA A 198 5.01 -9.06 10.39
N ALA A 199 5.15 -10.28 9.88
CA ALA A 199 6.43 -10.99 9.83
C ALA A 199 7.46 -10.27 8.96
N MET A 200 7.06 -9.70 7.82
CA MET A 200 7.93 -8.84 7.00
C MET A 200 8.38 -7.59 7.77
N GLY A 201 7.50 -7.02 8.59
CA GLY A 201 7.84 -5.91 9.47
C GLY A 201 8.91 -6.30 10.50
N GLU A 202 8.75 -7.44 11.17
CA GLU A 202 9.72 -7.98 12.13
C GLU A 202 11.07 -8.27 11.47
N GLU A 203 11.08 -8.88 10.29
CA GLU A 203 12.30 -9.13 9.51
C GLU A 203 13.02 -7.83 9.16
N THR A 204 12.29 -6.84 8.67
CA THR A 204 12.85 -5.53 8.34
C THR A 204 13.46 -4.85 9.57
N LEU A 205 12.75 -4.86 10.71
CA LEU A 205 13.25 -4.32 11.96
C LEU A 205 14.49 -5.07 12.44
N ALA A 206 14.47 -6.41 12.37
CA ALA A 206 15.61 -7.26 12.71
C ALA A 206 16.86 -6.87 11.90
N GLY A 207 16.72 -6.70 10.59
CA GLY A 207 17.82 -6.28 9.72
C GLY A 207 18.41 -4.92 10.12
N VAL A 208 17.54 -3.97 10.47
CA VAL A 208 17.96 -2.60 10.87
C VAL A 208 18.72 -2.60 12.18
N ILE A 209 18.28 -3.37 13.19
CA ILE A 209 18.91 -3.36 14.52
C ILE A 209 20.02 -4.39 14.69
N ALA A 210 20.23 -5.28 13.70
CA ALA A 210 21.18 -6.40 13.78
C ALA A 210 22.58 -6.02 14.28
N GLY A 211 23.11 -4.89 13.81
CA GLY A 211 24.44 -4.41 14.21
C GLY A 211 24.52 -3.83 15.63
N LYS A 212 23.40 -3.40 16.21
CA LYS A 212 23.33 -2.75 17.53
C LYS A 212 22.75 -3.66 18.62
N GLU A 213 21.74 -4.43 18.24
CA GLU A 213 20.93 -5.29 19.13
C GLU A 213 20.81 -6.72 18.58
N PRO A 214 21.92 -7.45 18.39
CA PRO A 214 21.90 -8.74 17.67
C PRO A 214 21.00 -9.78 18.34
N VAL A 215 20.90 -9.81 19.64
CA VAL A 215 20.02 -10.76 20.37
C VAL A 215 18.55 -10.46 20.07
N ARG A 216 18.15 -9.19 20.06
CA ARG A 216 16.78 -8.79 19.73
C ARG A 216 16.49 -9.06 18.25
N ALA A 217 17.44 -8.77 17.38
CA ALA A 217 17.31 -9.06 15.94
C ALA A 217 17.09 -10.57 15.69
N GLU A 218 17.84 -11.43 16.36
CA GLU A 218 17.67 -12.87 16.25
C GLU A 218 16.26 -13.33 16.69
N HIS A 219 15.73 -12.77 17.79
CA HIS A 219 14.37 -13.07 18.22
C HIS A 219 13.34 -12.66 17.17
N LEU A 220 13.42 -11.46 16.61
CA LEU A 220 12.51 -10.99 15.58
C LEU A 220 12.56 -11.88 14.31
N PHE A 221 13.75 -12.29 13.86
CA PHE A 221 13.85 -13.24 12.75
C PHE A 221 13.18 -14.59 13.07
N ARG A 222 13.37 -15.11 14.28
CA ARG A 222 12.75 -16.37 14.69
C ARG A 222 11.23 -16.25 14.77
N ASP A 223 10.70 -15.14 15.27
CA ASP A 223 9.28 -14.88 15.35
C ASP A 223 8.68 -14.75 13.94
N ALA A 224 9.30 -13.99 13.04
CA ALA A 224 8.90 -13.88 11.64
C ALA A 224 8.85 -15.23 10.92
N VAL A 225 9.88 -16.07 11.12
CA VAL A 225 9.91 -17.44 10.58
C VAL A 225 8.76 -18.27 11.12
N ALA A 226 8.55 -18.27 12.44
CA ALA A 226 7.51 -19.07 13.09
C ALA A 226 6.10 -18.67 12.62
N ILE A 227 5.85 -17.36 12.46
CA ILE A 227 4.61 -16.84 11.91
C ILE A 227 4.40 -17.36 10.48
N LEU A 228 5.39 -17.19 9.60
CA LEU A 228 5.26 -17.55 8.19
C LEU A 228 5.18 -19.07 7.96
N GLU A 229 5.93 -19.89 8.72
CA GLU A 229 5.84 -21.36 8.67
C GLU A 229 4.41 -21.84 9.00
N LYS A 230 3.73 -21.17 9.93
CA LYS A 230 2.33 -21.47 10.25
C LYS A 230 1.37 -21.02 9.16
N GLN A 231 1.57 -19.83 8.58
CA GLN A 231 0.63 -19.26 7.63
C GLN A 231 0.72 -19.88 6.24
N VAL A 232 1.91 -20.34 5.82
CA VAL A 232 2.12 -20.95 4.50
C VAL A 232 1.33 -22.25 4.29
N GLU A 233 0.94 -22.94 5.38
CA GLU A 233 0.08 -24.13 5.31
C GLU A 233 -1.36 -23.78 4.89
N ALA A 234 -1.86 -22.61 5.33
CA ALA A 234 -3.20 -22.14 5.00
C ALA A 234 -3.24 -21.38 3.68
N GLU A 235 -2.17 -20.62 3.37
CA GLU A 235 -2.04 -19.75 2.20
C GLU A 235 -0.67 -19.95 1.53
N PRO A 236 -0.57 -20.88 0.56
CA PRO A 236 0.70 -21.23 -0.08
C PRO A 236 1.41 -20.04 -0.77
N ASP A 237 0.67 -19.00 -1.16
CA ASP A 237 1.26 -17.82 -1.84
C ASP A 237 2.18 -17.01 -0.93
N ILE A 238 2.06 -17.16 0.38
CA ILE A 238 2.98 -16.58 1.39
C ILE A 238 4.38 -17.21 1.32
N GLY A 239 4.52 -18.35 0.65
CA GLY A 239 5.81 -19.07 0.55
C GLY A 239 6.95 -18.24 -0.05
N ASP A 240 6.67 -17.30 -0.94
CA ASP A 240 7.74 -16.43 -1.49
C ASP A 240 8.30 -15.49 -0.41
N VAL A 241 7.45 -15.00 0.49
CA VAL A 241 7.86 -14.20 1.65
C VAL A 241 8.69 -15.05 2.61
N LEU A 242 8.25 -16.27 2.91
CA LEU A 242 8.98 -17.18 3.80
C LEU A 242 10.38 -17.54 3.24
N ILE A 243 10.50 -17.74 1.93
CA ILE A 243 11.79 -17.97 1.26
C ILE A 243 12.73 -16.79 1.49
N GLN A 244 12.22 -15.56 1.37
CA GLN A 244 13.03 -14.36 1.59
C GLN A 244 13.49 -14.27 3.04
N VAL A 245 12.58 -14.42 4.00
CA VAL A 245 12.91 -14.36 5.44
C VAL A 245 13.92 -15.44 5.83
N TYR A 246 13.80 -16.66 5.29
CA TYR A 246 14.84 -17.70 5.52
C TYR A 246 16.22 -17.29 5.03
N LYS A 247 16.30 -16.65 3.83
CA LYS A 247 17.56 -16.18 3.27
C LYS A 247 18.17 -15.08 4.13
N ASP A 248 17.39 -14.08 4.52
CA ASP A 248 17.86 -12.95 5.31
C ASP A 248 18.27 -13.38 6.72
N PHE A 249 17.52 -14.28 7.33
CA PHE A 249 17.92 -14.88 8.61
C PHE A 249 19.19 -15.73 8.49
N SER A 250 19.36 -16.50 7.40
CA SER A 250 20.59 -17.24 7.12
C SER A 250 21.79 -16.32 7.03
N VAL A 251 21.67 -15.17 6.33
CA VAL A 251 22.73 -14.16 6.25
C VAL A 251 23.06 -13.57 7.61
N PHE A 252 22.03 -13.21 8.41
CA PHE A 252 22.20 -12.73 9.78
C PHE A 252 22.98 -13.75 10.63
N LEU A 253 22.59 -15.02 10.63
CA LEU A 253 23.24 -16.11 11.39
C LEU A 253 24.69 -16.31 10.95
N GLN A 254 24.99 -16.23 9.66
CA GLN A 254 26.35 -16.30 9.13
C GLN A 254 27.21 -15.15 9.66
N GLN A 255 26.68 -13.93 9.68
CA GLN A 255 27.41 -12.75 10.20
C GLN A 255 27.69 -12.83 11.70
N HIS A 256 26.96 -13.69 12.43
CA HIS A 256 27.10 -13.91 13.87
C HIS A 256 27.72 -15.27 14.23
N ASP A 257 28.53 -15.84 13.32
CA ASP A 257 29.28 -17.08 13.50
C ASP A 257 28.42 -18.34 13.76
N GLN A 258 27.12 -18.29 13.44
CA GLN A 258 26.18 -19.42 13.60
C GLN A 258 26.03 -20.21 12.27
N MET A 259 27.14 -20.60 11.64
CA MET A 259 27.19 -21.17 10.30
C MET A 259 26.34 -22.42 10.13
N THR A 260 26.29 -23.31 11.13
CA THR A 260 25.50 -24.56 11.03
C THR A 260 24.02 -24.27 10.86
N GLU A 261 23.48 -23.33 11.65
CA GLU A 261 22.09 -22.96 11.58
C GLU A 261 21.77 -22.12 10.32
N ALA A 262 22.69 -21.25 9.93
CA ALA A 262 22.60 -20.50 8.68
C ALA A 262 22.39 -21.45 7.46
N LEU A 263 23.19 -22.52 7.36
CA LEU A 263 23.03 -23.51 6.29
C LEU A 263 21.69 -24.27 6.35
N GLN A 264 21.13 -24.48 7.53
CA GLN A 264 19.80 -25.10 7.66
C GLN A 264 18.71 -24.20 7.08
N TYR A 265 18.70 -22.91 7.40
CA TYR A 265 17.70 -21.98 6.87
C TYR A 265 17.90 -21.75 5.38
N PHE A 266 19.13 -21.67 4.90
CA PHE A 266 19.39 -21.59 3.47
C PHE A 266 18.84 -22.84 2.74
N GLY A 267 19.08 -24.05 3.28
CA GLY A 267 18.52 -25.29 2.74
C GLY A 267 16.99 -25.34 2.74
N LYS A 268 16.33 -24.80 3.79
CA LYS A 268 14.86 -24.66 3.82
C LYS A 268 14.37 -23.72 2.71
N ALA A 269 15.05 -22.60 2.49
CA ALA A 269 14.70 -21.64 1.42
C ALA A 269 14.80 -22.31 0.04
N ASP A 270 15.90 -23.03 -0.25
CA ASP A 270 16.09 -23.72 -1.52
C ASP A 270 15.05 -24.84 -1.74
N GLN A 271 14.78 -25.62 -0.71
CA GLN A 271 13.76 -26.68 -0.77
C GLN A 271 12.36 -26.12 -1.07
N LEU A 272 11.95 -25.05 -0.36
CA LEU A 272 10.66 -24.42 -0.59
C LEU A 272 10.56 -23.77 -1.97
N ALA A 273 11.65 -23.12 -2.43
CA ALA A 273 11.73 -22.54 -3.77
C ALA A 273 11.59 -23.62 -4.87
N ALA A 274 12.28 -24.76 -4.72
CA ALA A 274 12.17 -25.87 -5.66
C ALA A 274 10.77 -26.47 -5.71
N GLN A 275 10.10 -26.62 -4.54
CA GLN A 275 8.73 -27.11 -4.47
C GLN A 275 7.75 -26.16 -5.19
N ARG A 276 7.92 -24.84 -5.02
CA ARG A 276 7.07 -23.84 -5.67
C ARG A 276 7.28 -23.76 -7.18
N LEU A 277 8.52 -23.88 -7.64
CA LEU A 277 8.84 -23.94 -9.07
C LEU A 277 8.21 -25.18 -9.70
N GLY A 278 8.39 -26.35 -9.11
CA GLY A 278 7.77 -27.59 -9.60
C GLY A 278 6.24 -27.54 -9.64
N SER A 279 5.60 -26.85 -8.68
CA SER A 279 4.13 -26.65 -8.69
C SER A 279 3.69 -25.63 -9.76
N ARG A 280 4.46 -24.57 -10.01
CA ARG A 280 4.18 -23.58 -11.06
C ARG A 280 4.32 -24.22 -12.46
N ASP A 281 5.37 -25.02 -12.67
CA ASP A 281 5.60 -25.73 -13.93
C ASP A 281 4.49 -26.75 -14.20
N ALA A 282 4.02 -27.46 -13.16
CA ALA A 282 2.88 -28.37 -13.27
C ALA A 282 1.59 -27.63 -13.62
N ASN A 283 1.29 -26.50 -12.97
CA ASN A 283 0.10 -25.70 -13.28
C ASN A 283 0.15 -25.12 -14.70
N VAL A 284 1.30 -24.66 -15.17
CA VAL A 284 1.46 -24.17 -16.55
C VAL A 284 1.27 -25.32 -17.56
N ALA A 285 1.80 -26.50 -17.25
CA ALA A 285 1.61 -27.69 -18.09
C ALA A 285 0.13 -28.08 -18.19
N ASP A 286 -0.60 -28.10 -17.06
CA ASP A 286 -2.04 -28.40 -17.01
C ASP A 286 -2.89 -27.38 -17.81
N VAL A 287 -2.56 -26.08 -17.71
CA VAL A 287 -3.23 -25.03 -18.47
C VAL A 287 -2.97 -25.16 -19.98
N ILE A 288 -1.74 -25.50 -20.36
CA ILE A 288 -1.37 -25.74 -21.75
C ILE A 288 -2.15 -26.98 -22.27
N GLU A 289 -2.14 -28.09 -21.51
CA GLU A 289 -2.87 -29.31 -21.88
C GLU A 289 -4.36 -29.06 -22.06
N GLN A 290 -5.00 -28.34 -21.14
CA GLN A 290 -6.42 -27.95 -21.26
C GLN A 290 -6.70 -27.04 -22.45
N ALA A 291 -5.80 -26.13 -22.79
CA ALA A 291 -5.94 -25.25 -23.96
C ALA A 291 -5.84 -26.03 -25.27
N TYR A 292 -4.91 -27.00 -25.34
CA TYR A 292 -4.74 -27.87 -26.51
C TYR A 292 -5.90 -28.84 -26.70
N ASP A 293 -6.46 -29.39 -25.62
CA ASP A 293 -7.67 -30.24 -25.66
C ASP A 293 -8.90 -29.45 -26.12
N ALA A 294 -9.06 -28.19 -25.73
CA ALA A 294 -10.15 -27.33 -26.13
C ALA A 294 -10.10 -26.95 -27.63
N GLU A 295 -8.89 -26.85 -28.21
CA GLU A 295 -8.68 -26.52 -29.63
C GLU A 295 -8.54 -27.76 -30.53
N GLY A 296 -8.52 -28.97 -29.96
CA GLY A 296 -8.41 -30.23 -30.72
C GLY A 296 -7.03 -30.45 -31.34
N ILE A 297 -5.96 -29.88 -30.76
CA ILE A 297 -4.56 -30.01 -31.18
C ILE A 297 -3.98 -31.31 -30.60
N PRO A 298 -3.25 -32.13 -31.37
CA PRO A 298 -2.68 -33.39 -30.88
C PRO A 298 -1.69 -33.17 -29.74
N LEU A 299 -1.79 -33.93 -28.64
CA LEU A 299 -0.90 -33.93 -27.46
C LEU A 299 0.61 -34.01 -27.80
N GLN A 300 0.97 -34.61 -28.94
CA GLN A 300 2.35 -34.76 -29.41
C GLN A 300 3.02 -33.40 -29.73
N ASP A 301 2.24 -32.38 -30.05
CA ASP A 301 2.75 -31.02 -30.31
C ASP A 301 2.92 -30.22 -29.01
N ALA A 302 2.15 -30.54 -27.98
CA ALA A 302 2.28 -29.96 -26.65
C ALA A 302 3.59 -30.39 -25.97
N ASP A 303 3.97 -31.67 -26.07
CA ASP A 303 5.23 -32.18 -25.54
C ASP A 303 6.46 -31.58 -26.25
N ASN A 304 6.37 -31.32 -27.54
CA ASN A 304 7.41 -30.63 -28.30
C ASN A 304 7.58 -29.15 -27.90
N LEU A 305 6.48 -28.47 -27.61
CA LEU A 305 6.50 -27.08 -27.13
C LEU A 305 7.04 -27.01 -25.70
N ARG A 306 6.66 -27.96 -24.85
CA ARG A 306 7.19 -28.09 -23.48
C ARG A 306 8.70 -28.27 -23.46
N ALA A 307 9.24 -29.15 -24.30
CA ALA A 307 10.68 -29.37 -24.47
C ALA A 307 11.42 -28.14 -25.03
N GLN A 308 10.74 -27.27 -25.79
CA GLN A 308 11.31 -26.03 -26.31
C GLN A 308 11.28 -24.88 -25.27
N MET A 309 10.27 -24.84 -24.40
CA MET A 309 10.11 -23.80 -23.38
C MET A 309 10.92 -24.10 -22.11
N PHE A 310 11.13 -25.39 -21.82
CA PHE A 310 11.88 -25.88 -20.67
C PHE A 310 12.89 -26.94 -21.13
N PRO A 311 14.02 -26.55 -21.75
CA PRO A 311 15.06 -27.50 -22.11
C PRO A 311 15.61 -28.14 -20.84
N ASP A 312 15.60 -29.50 -20.79
CA ASP A 312 16.19 -30.24 -19.68
C ASP A 312 17.64 -29.79 -19.47
N ASP A 313 17.98 -29.33 -18.26
CA ASP A 313 19.33 -28.92 -17.84
C ASP A 313 20.32 -30.10 -17.71
N ASP A 314 20.03 -31.25 -18.29
CA ASP A 314 20.84 -32.48 -18.19
C ASP A 314 21.97 -32.62 -19.23
N GLU A 315 22.33 -31.55 -19.95
CA GLU A 315 23.54 -31.55 -20.80
C GLU A 315 24.49 -30.39 -20.48
N GLN A 316 25.15 -30.41 -19.29
CA GLN A 316 26.50 -29.85 -19.12
C GLN A 316 27.34 -30.66 -18.13
#